data_b3acfad07cbc8e6d8fe0fee848b78dd3
#
_entry.id   b3acfad07cbc8e6d8fe0fee848b78dd3
#
_cell.length_a   1.000
_cell.length_b   1.000
_cell.length_c   1.000
_cell.angle_alpha   90.00
_cell.angle_beta   90.00
_cell.angle_gamma   90.00
#
_symmetry.space_group_name_H-M   'P 1'
#
loop_
_entity.id
_entity.type
_entity.pdbx_description
1 polymer ?
#
loop_
_entity_poly.entity_id
_entity_poly.type
_entity_poly.pdbx_seq_one_letter_code
_entity_poly.pdbx_strand_id
1 'polypeptide(L)'
;MKRLVVTALALLSAALFPARAQDCDTLRVMSYNIRFGELASMQQIGEYIAGEAPDIVALQECDWATARSLAPHQNGVKFVNELAYWSGMFGLYGKTIDFAGGYYGIGLLSRYPILRSERVLLPNNGKCEPRCMLVADVELPSGRIVTFVCTHLEVSSSELRQEQVRFINRYFRGVRNQIVLCGDMNAEPDSREMLMLSRHWLNLTDDEYTFSTAKPKHKLDYIWSRPASKAELLSTSVCTEVKFSDHFPVVSEFVVK
;
A
#
# COMPACT_ATOMS: atom_id res chain seq x y z
N MET A 1 49.45 41.06 47.90
CA MET A 1 49.34 40.57 46.51
C MET A 1 48.08 39.75 46.41
N LYS A 2 46.97 40.28 45.92
CA LYS A 2 45.70 39.58 45.70
C LYS A 2 45.61 39.15 44.25
N ARG A 3 45.55 37.85 43.97
CA ARG A 3 45.35 37.31 42.63
C ARG A 3 43.85 37.34 42.30
N LEU A 4 43.50 38.03 41.26
CA LEU A 4 42.15 38.08 40.65
C LEU A 4 42.03 36.84 39.74
N VAL A 5 41.09 35.94 40.04
CA VAL A 5 40.72 34.84 39.15
C VAL A 5 39.52 35.33 38.31
N VAL A 6 39.74 35.50 37.02
CA VAL A 6 38.69 35.86 36.07
C VAL A 6 38.17 34.53 35.49
N THR A 7 36.95 34.16 35.86
CA THR A 7 36.25 33.00 35.29
C THR A 7 35.50 33.44 34.05
N ALA A 8 35.95 33.03 32.86
CA ALA A 8 35.25 33.27 31.63
C ALA A 8 34.09 32.29 31.48
N LEU A 9 32.85 32.78 31.51
CA LEU A 9 31.63 32.05 31.21
C LEU A 9 31.44 32.00 29.68
N ALA A 10 31.70 30.87 29.07
CA ALA A 10 31.37 30.64 27.66
C ALA A 10 29.88 30.36 27.52
N LEU A 11 29.11 31.31 27.04
CA LEU A 11 27.71 31.15 26.63
C LEU A 11 27.67 30.38 25.30
N LEU A 12 27.33 29.07 25.38
CA LEU A 12 27.02 28.28 24.22
C LEU A 12 25.62 28.66 23.75
N SER A 13 25.51 29.58 22.79
CA SER A 13 24.26 29.86 22.10
C SER A 13 23.96 28.70 21.15
N ALA A 14 23.13 27.75 21.58
CA ALA A 14 22.51 26.76 20.70
C ALA A 14 21.60 27.54 19.74
N ALA A 15 22.04 27.71 18.52
CA ALA A 15 21.20 28.22 17.45
C ALA A 15 20.14 27.13 17.16
N LEU A 16 18.94 27.36 17.70
CA LEU A 16 17.73 26.65 17.30
C LEU A 16 17.46 27.08 15.85
N PHE A 17 18.00 26.33 14.89
CA PHE A 17 17.50 26.40 13.53
C PHE A 17 16.06 25.92 13.57
N PRO A 18 15.05 26.74 13.20
CA PRO A 18 13.72 26.24 13.00
C PRO A 18 13.84 25.16 11.92
N ALA A 19 13.49 23.92 12.24
CA ALA A 19 13.29 22.90 11.24
C ALA A 19 12.22 23.44 10.30
N ARG A 20 12.64 23.88 9.10
CA ARG A 20 11.72 24.32 8.07
C ARG A 20 10.89 23.10 7.76
N ALA A 21 9.61 23.13 8.13
CA ALA A 21 8.68 22.09 7.73
C ALA A 21 8.82 21.94 6.21
N GLN A 22 9.17 20.76 5.75
CA GLN A 22 9.24 20.48 4.33
C GLN A 22 7.81 20.63 3.81
N ASP A 23 7.57 21.61 2.93
CA ASP A 23 6.21 21.93 2.47
C ASP A 23 5.55 20.80 1.70
N CYS A 24 6.31 19.75 1.33
CA CYS A 24 5.84 18.56 0.64
C CYS A 24 6.72 17.34 0.98
N ASP A 25 6.13 16.15 0.93
CA ASP A 25 6.83 14.89 1.02
C ASP A 25 6.81 14.20 -0.35
N THR A 26 7.89 13.54 -0.72
CA THR A 26 7.91 12.63 -1.86
C THR A 26 7.71 11.22 -1.32
N LEU A 27 6.77 10.49 -1.90
CA LEU A 27 6.44 9.11 -1.54
C LEU A 27 6.63 8.18 -2.71
N ARG A 28 7.28 7.05 -2.45
CA ARG A 28 7.38 5.89 -3.33
C ARG A 28 6.45 4.80 -2.82
N VAL A 29 5.40 4.50 -3.57
CA VAL A 29 4.35 3.56 -3.17
C VAL A 29 4.30 2.39 -4.13
N MET A 30 4.18 1.17 -3.60
CA MET A 30 4.07 -0.07 -4.37
C MET A 30 2.71 -0.72 -4.14
N SER A 31 2.09 -1.26 -5.19
CA SER A 31 0.98 -2.22 -5.11
C SER A 31 1.41 -3.55 -5.70
N TYR A 32 1.22 -4.65 -4.98
CA TYR A 32 1.66 -5.97 -5.41
C TYR A 32 0.70 -7.08 -4.95
N ASN A 33 -0.02 -7.69 -5.91
CA ASN A 33 -0.70 -8.95 -5.69
C ASN A 33 0.34 -10.07 -5.73
N ILE A 34 0.55 -10.78 -4.61
CA ILE A 34 1.62 -11.76 -4.44
C ILE A 34 1.17 -13.21 -4.68
N ARG A 35 -0.08 -13.41 -5.15
CA ARG A 35 -0.64 -14.73 -5.46
C ARG A 35 -0.31 -15.77 -4.40
N PHE A 36 -0.66 -15.48 -3.16
CA PHE A 36 -0.39 -16.37 -2.00
C PHE A 36 1.01 -17.02 -2.00
N GLY A 37 2.01 -16.36 -2.58
CA GLY A 37 3.39 -16.85 -2.60
C GLY A 37 3.59 -18.15 -3.38
N GLU A 38 2.77 -18.43 -4.39
CA GLU A 38 2.88 -19.67 -5.19
C GLU A 38 4.22 -19.78 -5.92
N LEU A 39 4.72 -18.66 -6.46
CA LEU A 39 5.88 -18.63 -7.36
C LEU A 39 7.18 -18.24 -6.67
N ALA A 40 7.14 -17.71 -5.44
CA ALA A 40 8.33 -17.28 -4.70
C ALA A 40 8.11 -17.35 -3.19
N SER A 41 9.19 -17.49 -2.43
CA SER A 41 9.14 -17.43 -0.97
C SER A 41 8.89 -16.00 -0.48
N MET A 42 8.37 -15.87 0.75
CA MET A 42 8.21 -14.57 1.38
C MET A 42 9.54 -13.85 1.59
N GLN A 43 10.65 -14.58 1.76
CA GLN A 43 11.98 -14.00 1.78
C GLN A 43 12.32 -13.33 0.46
N GLN A 44 12.20 -14.02 -0.67
CA GLN A 44 12.50 -13.47 -2.01
C GLN A 44 11.67 -12.22 -2.31
N ILE A 45 10.36 -12.26 -1.99
CA ILE A 45 9.48 -11.11 -2.19
C ILE A 45 9.86 -9.97 -1.25
N GLY A 46 10.17 -10.24 0.02
CA GLY A 46 10.55 -9.24 1.01
C GLY A 46 11.90 -8.57 0.69
N GLU A 47 12.91 -9.35 0.26
CA GLU A 47 14.20 -8.82 -0.19
C GLU A 47 14.06 -7.96 -1.47
N TYR A 48 13.19 -8.36 -2.39
CA TYR A 48 12.85 -7.55 -3.56
C TYR A 48 12.21 -6.21 -3.15
N ILE A 49 11.21 -6.25 -2.27
CA ILE A 49 10.58 -5.04 -1.72
C ILE A 49 11.63 -4.13 -1.06
N ALA A 50 12.54 -4.71 -0.26
CA ALA A 50 13.63 -3.95 0.35
C ALA A 50 14.54 -3.27 -0.69
N GLY A 51 14.85 -3.97 -1.78
CA GLY A 51 15.68 -3.45 -2.89
C GLY A 51 15.02 -2.30 -3.65
N GLU A 52 13.70 -2.37 -3.86
CA GLU A 52 12.91 -1.29 -4.47
C GLU A 52 12.72 -0.08 -3.55
N ALA A 53 12.94 -0.28 -2.26
CA ALA A 53 12.89 0.74 -1.23
C ALA A 53 11.61 1.60 -1.22
N PRO A 54 10.39 1.04 -1.35
CA PRO A 54 9.16 1.80 -1.24
C PRO A 54 8.97 2.32 0.18
N ASP A 55 8.22 3.41 0.32
CA ASP A 55 7.79 3.92 1.62
C ASP A 55 6.58 3.15 2.16
N ILE A 56 5.68 2.77 1.25
CA ILE A 56 4.45 2.00 1.55
C ILE A 56 4.27 0.91 0.49
N VAL A 57 3.81 -0.27 0.94
CA VAL A 57 3.42 -1.38 0.05
C VAL A 57 2.01 -1.84 0.38
N ALA A 58 1.14 -1.90 -0.63
CA ALA A 58 -0.15 -2.57 -0.57
C ALA A 58 -0.02 -3.98 -1.14
N LEU A 59 -0.43 -4.99 -0.37
CA LEU A 59 -0.28 -6.40 -0.70
C LEU A 59 -1.65 -7.06 -0.83
N GLN A 60 -1.87 -7.78 -1.92
CA GLN A 60 -3.07 -8.58 -2.12
C GLN A 60 -2.70 -10.06 -2.10
N GLU A 61 -3.70 -10.90 -1.81
CA GLU A 61 -3.56 -12.36 -1.73
C GLU A 61 -2.56 -12.85 -0.66
N CYS A 62 -2.66 -12.27 0.53
CA CYS A 62 -1.82 -12.65 1.65
C CYS A 62 -2.44 -13.77 2.48
N ASP A 63 -1.75 -14.89 2.61
CA ASP A 63 -2.11 -15.97 3.53
C ASP A 63 -1.58 -15.70 4.95
N TRP A 64 -2.28 -16.20 5.94
CA TRP A 64 -1.90 -16.23 7.35
C TRP A 64 -2.05 -17.62 7.91
N ALA A 65 -0.94 -18.35 8.03
CA ALA A 65 -0.86 -19.70 8.59
C ALA A 65 -1.80 -20.73 7.90
N THR A 66 -2.03 -20.61 6.60
CA THR A 66 -2.85 -21.56 5.82
C THR A 66 -2.08 -22.83 5.52
N ALA A 67 -2.83 -23.88 5.12
CA ALA A 67 -2.30 -25.12 4.53
C ALA A 67 -2.78 -25.22 3.07
N ARG A 68 -2.35 -24.24 2.24
CA ARG A 68 -2.76 -24.14 0.83
C ARG A 68 -2.05 -25.18 -0.02
N SER A 69 -2.81 -26.03 -0.73
CA SER A 69 -2.27 -27.09 -1.59
C SER A 69 -1.46 -26.58 -2.78
N LEU A 70 -1.82 -25.39 -3.33
CA LEU A 70 -1.11 -24.78 -4.45
C LEU A 70 0.24 -24.17 -4.05
N ALA A 71 0.46 -23.89 -2.77
CA ALA A 71 1.72 -23.33 -2.25
C ALA A 71 2.16 -24.07 -0.98
N PRO A 72 2.45 -25.40 -1.04
CA PRO A 72 2.75 -26.19 0.17
C PRO A 72 4.02 -25.72 0.89
N HIS A 73 4.95 -25.08 0.21
CA HIS A 73 6.16 -24.47 0.78
C HIS A 73 5.87 -23.23 1.65
N GLN A 74 4.65 -22.70 1.59
CA GLN A 74 4.17 -21.57 2.40
C GLN A 74 3.29 -22.01 3.58
N ASN A 75 3.08 -23.32 3.78
CA ASN A 75 2.19 -23.80 4.85
C ASN A 75 2.64 -23.28 6.23
N GLY A 76 1.69 -22.72 6.96
CA GLY A 76 1.91 -22.16 8.29
C GLY A 76 2.60 -20.79 8.32
N VAL A 77 3.01 -20.24 7.17
CA VAL A 77 3.68 -18.92 7.07
C VAL A 77 2.67 -17.79 7.28
N LYS A 78 3.10 -16.77 8.01
CA LYS A 78 2.35 -15.52 8.22
C LYS A 78 2.94 -14.45 7.33
N PHE A 79 2.42 -14.34 6.11
CA PHE A 79 3.04 -13.60 5.01
C PHE A 79 3.44 -12.17 5.36
N VAL A 80 2.51 -11.39 5.90
CA VAL A 80 2.80 -9.98 6.22
C VAL A 80 3.90 -9.86 7.29
N ASN A 81 3.98 -10.80 8.23
CA ASN A 81 5.06 -10.79 9.24
C ASN A 81 6.42 -11.07 8.61
N GLU A 82 6.49 -12.09 7.74
CA GLU A 82 7.73 -12.42 7.02
C GLU A 82 8.15 -11.29 6.10
N LEU A 83 7.21 -10.73 5.32
CA LEU A 83 7.49 -9.62 4.43
C LEU A 83 7.95 -8.37 5.20
N ALA A 84 7.33 -8.07 6.34
CA ALA A 84 7.75 -6.98 7.21
C ALA A 84 9.17 -7.19 7.75
N TYR A 85 9.51 -8.42 8.14
CA TYR A 85 10.85 -8.78 8.60
C TYR A 85 11.90 -8.61 7.49
N TRP A 86 11.68 -9.21 6.33
CA TRP A 86 12.65 -9.19 5.23
C TRP A 86 12.77 -7.82 4.54
N SER A 87 11.72 -7.01 4.57
CA SER A 87 11.76 -5.64 4.04
C SER A 87 12.20 -4.59 5.07
N GLY A 88 12.25 -4.93 6.36
CA GLY A 88 12.55 -3.98 7.43
C GLY A 88 11.46 -2.94 7.67
N MET A 89 10.19 -3.27 7.38
CA MET A 89 9.05 -2.37 7.47
C MET A 89 8.07 -2.78 8.58
N PHE A 90 7.18 -1.89 9.00
CA PHE A 90 6.02 -2.23 9.82
C PHE A 90 4.99 -2.96 8.97
N GLY A 91 4.33 -4.00 9.51
CA GLY A 91 3.33 -4.79 8.79
C GLY A 91 1.95 -4.74 9.43
N LEU A 92 0.91 -4.60 8.62
CA LEU A 92 -0.50 -4.74 8.99
C LEU A 92 -1.15 -5.83 8.15
N TYR A 93 -1.91 -6.72 8.79
CA TYR A 93 -2.69 -7.76 8.12
C TYR A 93 -4.19 -7.50 8.21
N GLY A 94 -4.88 -7.57 7.08
CA GLY A 94 -6.33 -7.48 6.97
C GLY A 94 -6.95 -8.81 6.59
N LYS A 95 -7.40 -9.62 7.59
CA LYS A 95 -8.16 -10.86 7.34
C LYS A 95 -9.41 -10.56 6.52
N THR A 96 -9.61 -11.28 5.41
CA THR A 96 -10.84 -11.23 4.62
C THR A 96 -11.72 -12.43 4.90
N ILE A 97 -11.17 -13.65 4.82
CA ILE A 97 -11.90 -14.90 5.05
C ILE A 97 -11.09 -15.90 5.89
N ASP A 98 -11.76 -16.91 6.44
CA ASP A 98 -11.14 -18.13 6.92
C ASP A 98 -10.82 -19.01 5.71
N PHE A 99 -9.61 -19.56 5.63
CA PHE A 99 -9.18 -20.37 4.50
C PHE A 99 -8.13 -21.40 4.90
N ALA A 100 -8.31 -22.65 4.49
CA ALA A 100 -7.34 -23.73 4.63
C ALA A 100 -6.67 -23.84 6.02
N GLY A 101 -7.45 -23.73 7.10
CA GLY A 101 -6.97 -23.81 8.49
C GLY A 101 -6.33 -22.56 9.05
N GLY A 102 -6.19 -21.53 8.24
CA GLY A 102 -5.71 -20.19 8.60
C GLY A 102 -6.62 -19.09 8.06
N TYR A 103 -6.04 -18.00 7.60
CA TYR A 103 -6.76 -16.86 7.05
C TYR A 103 -6.18 -16.43 5.70
N TYR A 104 -7.03 -15.83 4.86
CA TYR A 104 -6.63 -15.19 3.61
C TYR A 104 -7.12 -13.73 3.61
N GLY A 105 -6.32 -12.85 3.02
CA GLY A 105 -6.65 -11.44 3.03
C GLY A 105 -5.64 -10.55 2.31
N ILE A 106 -5.47 -9.35 2.83
CA ILE A 106 -4.63 -8.30 2.28
C ILE A 106 -3.63 -7.81 3.33
N GLY A 107 -2.57 -7.13 2.90
CA GLY A 107 -1.55 -6.58 3.78
C GLY A 107 -1.15 -5.16 3.43
N LEU A 108 -0.52 -4.50 4.37
CA LEU A 108 0.11 -3.20 4.17
C LEU A 108 1.45 -3.20 4.89
N LEU A 109 2.51 -2.77 4.19
CA LEU A 109 3.81 -2.51 4.81
C LEU A 109 4.07 -1.00 4.79
N SER A 110 4.68 -0.49 5.85
CA SER A 110 5.03 0.92 5.98
C SER A 110 6.44 1.08 6.53
N ARG A 111 7.23 1.95 5.90
CA ARG A 111 8.52 2.41 6.47
C ARG A 111 8.32 3.31 7.67
N TYR A 112 7.18 3.98 7.74
CA TYR A 112 6.86 5.00 8.73
C TYR A 112 5.88 4.50 9.79
N PRO A 113 5.79 5.17 10.95
CA PRO A 113 4.87 4.79 12.02
C PRO A 113 3.41 4.80 11.57
N ILE A 114 2.69 3.76 11.97
CA ILE A 114 1.25 3.61 11.74
C ILE A 114 0.52 4.04 13.00
N LEU A 115 -0.21 5.16 12.94
CA LEU A 115 -0.89 5.74 14.08
C LEU A 115 -2.24 5.08 14.36
N ARG A 116 -2.92 4.66 13.29
CA ARG A 116 -4.24 4.05 13.34
C ARG A 116 -4.41 3.08 12.19
N SER A 117 -5.17 2.01 12.41
CA SER A 117 -5.56 1.09 11.35
C SER A 117 -6.97 0.56 11.55
N GLU A 118 -7.63 0.24 10.45
CA GLU A 118 -8.98 -0.32 10.44
C GLU A 118 -9.14 -1.27 9.25
N ARG A 119 -9.76 -2.43 9.48
CA ARG A 119 -10.22 -3.33 8.43
C ARG A 119 -11.71 -3.10 8.20
N VAL A 120 -12.08 -2.74 6.99
CA VAL A 120 -13.46 -2.44 6.60
C VAL A 120 -13.92 -3.44 5.55
N LEU A 121 -14.97 -4.20 5.84
CA LEU A 121 -15.56 -5.11 4.86
C LEU A 121 -16.26 -4.31 3.76
N LEU A 122 -16.05 -4.71 2.52
CA LEU A 122 -16.71 -4.15 1.35
C LEU A 122 -18.08 -4.83 1.12
N PRO A 123 -19.01 -4.16 0.40
CA PRO A 123 -20.26 -4.79 0.00
C PRO A 123 -20.05 -6.15 -0.65
N ASN A 124 -20.91 -7.11 -0.26
CA ASN A 124 -20.90 -8.47 -0.80
C ASN A 124 -22.35 -8.94 -0.98
N ASN A 125 -22.62 -9.69 -2.04
CA ASN A 125 -23.95 -10.22 -2.37
C ASN A 125 -24.23 -11.62 -1.79
N GLY A 126 -23.28 -12.15 -0.97
CA GLY A 126 -23.35 -13.49 -0.40
C GLY A 126 -23.06 -14.64 -1.36
N LYS A 127 -22.72 -14.36 -2.63
CA LYS A 127 -22.38 -15.35 -3.66
C LYS A 127 -20.91 -15.31 -4.08
N CYS A 128 -20.27 -14.18 -3.83
CA CYS A 128 -18.87 -13.93 -4.15
C CYS A 128 -18.01 -14.00 -2.90
N GLU A 129 -16.70 -14.12 -3.08
CA GLU A 129 -15.74 -14.04 -1.97
C GLU A 129 -15.83 -12.68 -1.28
N PRO A 130 -15.97 -12.62 0.05
CA PRO A 130 -15.91 -11.35 0.77
C PRO A 130 -14.61 -10.61 0.48
N ARG A 131 -14.70 -9.29 0.32
CA ARG A 131 -13.56 -8.39 0.11
C ARG A 131 -13.51 -7.35 1.23
N CYS A 132 -12.33 -6.79 1.45
CA CYS A 132 -12.16 -5.72 2.41
C CYS A 132 -11.19 -4.65 1.90
N MET A 133 -11.19 -3.52 2.57
CA MET A 133 -10.08 -2.58 2.52
C MET A 133 -9.40 -2.52 3.90
N LEU A 134 -8.08 -2.39 3.89
CA LEU A 134 -7.25 -2.13 5.06
C LEU A 134 -6.83 -0.67 5.00
N VAL A 135 -7.31 0.12 5.96
CA VAL A 135 -7.08 1.57 6.05
C VAL A 135 -6.05 1.83 7.14
N ALA A 136 -5.05 2.65 6.87
CA ALA A 136 -4.00 3.00 7.83
C ALA A 136 -3.64 4.49 7.73
N ASP A 137 -3.63 5.19 8.86
CA ASP A 137 -3.07 6.53 8.97
C ASP A 137 -1.58 6.42 9.31
N VAL A 138 -0.74 6.93 8.44
CA VAL A 138 0.73 6.86 8.52
C VAL A 138 1.28 8.26 8.72
N GLU A 139 2.19 8.42 9.68
CA GLU A 139 2.89 9.68 9.94
C GLU A 139 4.17 9.74 9.13
N LEU A 140 4.25 10.71 8.22
CA LEU A 140 5.42 10.95 7.40
C LEU A 140 6.51 11.71 8.17
N PRO A 141 7.77 11.72 7.71
CA PRO A 141 8.86 12.45 8.38
C PRO A 141 8.61 13.94 8.60
N SER A 142 7.77 14.56 7.77
CA SER A 142 7.32 15.94 7.95
C SER A 142 6.35 16.17 9.10
N GLY A 143 5.83 15.08 9.72
CA GLY A 143 4.71 15.10 10.66
C GLY A 143 3.33 15.10 9.98
N ARG A 144 3.27 15.08 8.64
CA ARG A 144 2.02 14.98 7.90
C ARG A 144 1.44 13.57 8.03
N ILE A 145 0.12 13.48 8.20
CA ILE A 145 -0.60 12.20 8.23
C ILE A 145 -1.23 11.96 6.86
N VAL A 146 -0.91 10.81 6.26
CA VAL A 146 -1.50 10.32 5.02
C VAL A 146 -2.27 9.04 5.32
N THR A 147 -3.47 8.92 4.76
CA THR A 147 -4.30 7.71 4.89
C THR A 147 -4.02 6.78 3.72
N PHE A 148 -3.41 5.62 3.99
CA PHE A 148 -3.18 4.57 2.99
C PHE A 148 -4.26 3.52 3.06
N VAL A 149 -4.67 3.03 1.88
CA VAL A 149 -5.74 2.04 1.73
C VAL A 149 -5.27 0.94 0.79
N CYS A 150 -5.20 -0.28 1.31
CA CYS A 150 -5.03 -1.47 0.48
C CYS A 150 -6.39 -2.12 0.25
N THR A 151 -6.66 -2.55 -0.98
CA THR A 151 -7.86 -3.32 -1.32
C THR A 151 -7.58 -4.39 -2.36
N HIS A 152 -8.50 -5.33 -2.50
CA HIS A 152 -8.58 -6.31 -3.59
C HIS A 152 -10.06 -6.44 -3.92
N LEU A 153 -10.50 -5.90 -5.07
CA LEU A 153 -11.91 -5.90 -5.44
C LEU A 153 -12.38 -7.25 -5.96
N GLU A 154 -13.69 -7.39 -6.11
CA GLU A 154 -14.31 -8.62 -6.60
C GLU A 154 -13.87 -8.96 -8.03
N VAL A 155 -13.55 -10.25 -8.29
CA VAL A 155 -13.02 -10.71 -9.58
C VAL A 155 -14.10 -10.95 -10.63
N SER A 156 -15.24 -11.54 -10.24
CA SER A 156 -16.21 -12.11 -11.20
C SER A 156 -17.37 -11.19 -11.58
N SER A 157 -17.68 -10.15 -10.77
CA SER A 157 -18.85 -9.30 -10.95
C SER A 157 -18.50 -7.82 -11.02
N SER A 158 -18.65 -7.21 -12.20
CA SER A 158 -18.53 -5.76 -12.40
C SER A 158 -19.58 -4.98 -11.59
N GLU A 159 -20.80 -5.50 -11.47
CA GLU A 159 -21.87 -4.86 -10.67
C GLU A 159 -21.44 -4.76 -9.20
N LEU A 160 -20.88 -5.83 -8.65
CA LEU A 160 -20.42 -5.84 -7.27
C LEU A 160 -19.18 -4.95 -7.10
N ARG A 161 -18.23 -4.92 -8.06
CA ARG A 161 -17.11 -3.94 -8.03
C ARG A 161 -17.62 -2.51 -8.04
N GLN A 162 -18.65 -2.18 -8.83
CA GLN A 162 -19.26 -0.86 -8.84
C GLN A 162 -19.86 -0.51 -7.46
N GLU A 163 -20.50 -1.46 -6.77
CA GLU A 163 -21.00 -1.27 -5.40
C GLU A 163 -19.85 -1.03 -4.43
N GLN A 164 -18.78 -1.80 -4.52
CA GLN A 164 -17.56 -1.64 -3.72
C GLN A 164 -16.93 -0.28 -3.94
N VAL A 165 -16.80 0.18 -5.18
CA VAL A 165 -16.29 1.53 -5.50
C VAL A 165 -17.19 2.63 -4.98
N ARG A 166 -18.54 2.51 -5.11
CA ARG A 166 -19.48 3.48 -4.50
C ARG A 166 -19.32 3.54 -2.99
N PHE A 167 -19.10 2.40 -2.34
CA PHE A 167 -18.85 2.32 -0.91
C PHE A 167 -17.55 3.03 -0.54
N ILE A 168 -16.44 2.75 -1.22
CA ILE A 168 -15.12 3.39 -1.02
C ILE A 168 -15.27 4.93 -1.16
N ASN A 169 -15.88 5.40 -2.24
CA ASN A 169 -16.10 6.83 -2.48
C ASN A 169 -16.92 7.50 -1.36
N ARG A 170 -17.93 6.79 -0.83
CA ARG A 170 -18.76 7.28 0.27
C ARG A 170 -18.02 7.26 1.61
N TYR A 171 -17.26 6.21 1.88
CA TYR A 171 -16.51 6.03 3.12
C TYR A 171 -15.51 7.18 3.33
N PHE A 172 -14.82 7.57 2.28
CA PHE A 172 -13.84 8.66 2.32
C PHE A 172 -14.43 10.06 2.08
N ARG A 173 -15.77 10.18 2.02
CA ARG A 173 -16.40 11.50 1.88
C ARG A 173 -16.13 12.34 3.13
N GLY A 174 -15.51 13.52 2.94
CA GLY A 174 -15.19 14.45 4.03
C GLY A 174 -13.88 14.16 4.78
N VAL A 175 -13.15 13.09 4.44
CA VAL A 175 -11.79 12.89 4.95
C VAL A 175 -10.89 13.98 4.40
N ARG A 176 -10.14 14.66 5.29
CA ARG A 176 -9.30 15.82 4.93
C ARG A 176 -7.86 15.45 4.62
N ASN A 177 -7.40 14.31 5.14
CA ASN A 177 -6.06 13.81 4.85
C ASN A 177 -5.91 13.52 3.35
N GLN A 178 -4.67 13.54 2.86
CA GLN A 178 -4.35 12.88 1.61
C GLN A 178 -4.65 11.39 1.77
N ILE A 179 -5.33 10.80 0.79
CA ILE A 179 -5.66 9.38 0.78
C ILE A 179 -4.97 8.75 -0.44
N VAL A 180 -4.31 7.63 -0.23
CA VAL A 180 -3.70 6.82 -1.30
C VAL A 180 -4.34 5.44 -1.27
N LEU A 181 -5.07 5.10 -2.33
CA LEU A 181 -5.76 3.82 -2.51
C LEU A 181 -4.98 2.97 -3.50
N CYS A 182 -4.53 1.81 -3.05
CA CYS A 182 -3.75 0.87 -3.85
C CYS A 182 -4.43 -0.50 -3.87
N GLY A 183 -4.24 -1.21 -4.96
CA GLY A 183 -4.65 -2.61 -5.01
C GLY A 183 -4.94 -3.16 -6.38
N ASP A 184 -5.26 -4.44 -6.39
CA ASP A 184 -5.83 -5.14 -7.52
C ASP A 184 -7.34 -4.82 -7.59
N MET A 185 -7.70 -4.04 -8.60
CA MET A 185 -9.09 -3.61 -8.80
C MET A 185 -9.89 -4.62 -9.61
N ASN A 186 -9.24 -5.67 -10.14
CA ASN A 186 -9.87 -6.68 -11.02
C ASN A 186 -10.69 -6.05 -12.17
N ALA A 187 -10.24 -4.92 -12.68
CA ALA A 187 -10.98 -4.11 -13.64
C ALA A 187 -10.05 -3.33 -14.56
N GLU A 188 -10.37 -3.33 -15.84
CA GLU A 188 -9.64 -2.60 -16.89
C GLU A 188 -9.86 -1.07 -16.76
N PRO A 189 -8.96 -0.23 -17.32
CA PRO A 189 -9.04 1.23 -17.21
C PRO A 189 -10.35 1.84 -17.72
N ASP A 190 -10.95 1.27 -18.74
CA ASP A 190 -12.20 1.72 -19.36
C ASP A 190 -13.45 1.14 -18.72
N SER A 191 -13.32 0.30 -17.70
CA SER A 191 -14.44 -0.28 -16.96
C SER A 191 -15.24 0.80 -16.23
N ARG A 192 -16.52 0.51 -15.99
CA ARG A 192 -17.43 1.45 -15.29
C ARG A 192 -16.93 1.79 -13.89
N GLU A 193 -16.42 0.81 -13.15
CA GLU A 193 -15.88 0.97 -11.81
C GLU A 193 -14.63 1.88 -11.79
N MET A 194 -13.72 1.74 -12.74
CA MET A 194 -12.54 2.61 -12.84
C MET A 194 -12.90 4.03 -13.28
N LEU A 195 -13.82 4.17 -14.22
CA LEU A 195 -14.40 5.47 -14.58
C LEU A 195 -15.15 6.16 -13.43
N MET A 196 -15.70 5.38 -12.48
CA MET A 196 -16.30 5.94 -11.25
C MET A 196 -15.27 6.41 -10.25
N LEU A 197 -14.12 5.72 -10.14
CA LEU A 197 -12.98 6.16 -9.30
C LEU A 197 -12.39 7.46 -9.87
N SER A 198 -12.11 7.52 -11.16
CA SER A 198 -11.44 8.65 -11.82
C SER A 198 -12.20 9.99 -11.69
N ARG A 199 -13.49 9.95 -11.37
CA ARG A 199 -14.28 11.18 -11.07
C ARG A 199 -13.86 11.88 -9.77
N HIS A 200 -13.21 11.16 -8.85
CA HIS A 200 -12.90 11.64 -7.50
C HIS A 200 -11.45 11.43 -7.10
N TRP A 201 -10.71 10.60 -7.85
CA TRP A 201 -9.35 10.20 -7.55
C TRP A 201 -8.45 10.47 -8.77
N LEU A 202 -7.22 10.83 -8.52
CA LEU A 202 -6.16 10.90 -9.54
C LEU A 202 -5.52 9.51 -9.65
N ASN A 203 -5.53 8.93 -10.85
CA ASN A 203 -4.73 7.74 -11.13
C ASN A 203 -3.25 8.14 -11.16
N LEU A 204 -2.43 7.44 -10.38
CA LEU A 204 -0.98 7.63 -10.31
C LEU A 204 -0.21 6.52 -11.04
N THR A 205 -0.90 5.69 -11.84
CA THR A 205 -0.29 4.64 -12.66
C THR A 205 -0.54 4.90 -14.13
N ASP A 206 0.33 4.38 -14.99
CA ASP A 206 0.12 4.34 -16.44
C ASP A 206 -0.84 3.21 -16.86
N ASP A 207 -0.99 2.98 -18.16
CA ASP A 207 -1.85 1.93 -18.72
C ASP A 207 -1.08 0.65 -19.09
N GLU A 208 0.15 0.46 -18.58
CA GLU A 208 0.90 -0.77 -18.80
C GLU A 208 0.20 -1.98 -18.14
N TYR A 209 0.31 -3.13 -18.78
CA TYR A 209 -0.33 -4.36 -18.30
C TYR A 209 0.36 -4.89 -17.04
N THR A 210 -0.44 -5.25 -16.03
CA THR A 210 0.05 -5.78 -14.75
C THR A 210 -0.22 -7.27 -14.59
N PHE A 211 -1.08 -7.86 -15.43
CA PHE A 211 -1.50 -9.27 -15.38
C PHE A 211 -1.60 -9.87 -16.80
N SER A 212 -1.25 -11.16 -17.06
CA SER A 212 -0.43 -12.02 -16.22
C SER A 212 1.03 -11.90 -16.60
N THR A 213 1.94 -12.16 -15.66
CA THR A 213 3.41 -12.13 -15.92
C THR A 213 3.85 -13.09 -17.01
N ALA A 214 3.11 -14.20 -17.24
CA ALA A 214 3.38 -15.15 -18.32
C ALA A 214 2.98 -14.62 -19.70
N LYS A 215 1.91 -13.82 -19.79
CA LYS A 215 1.37 -13.22 -21.03
C LYS A 215 0.61 -11.95 -20.67
N PRO A 216 1.28 -10.81 -20.50
CA PRO A 216 0.64 -9.56 -20.11
C PRO A 216 -0.45 -9.13 -21.08
N LYS A 217 -1.67 -8.89 -20.57
CA LYS A 217 -2.83 -8.50 -21.38
C LYS A 217 -3.81 -7.58 -20.65
N HIS A 218 -3.70 -7.48 -19.33
CA HIS A 218 -4.67 -6.80 -18.49
C HIS A 218 -3.98 -5.81 -17.56
N LYS A 219 -4.58 -4.65 -17.41
CA LYS A 219 -4.23 -3.65 -16.39
C LYS A 219 -5.23 -3.77 -15.25
N LEU A 220 -4.81 -4.34 -14.12
CA LEU A 220 -5.68 -4.63 -12.97
C LEU A 220 -5.24 -3.92 -11.69
N ASP A 221 -3.95 -3.58 -11.59
CA ASP A 221 -3.34 -3.02 -10.38
C ASP A 221 -3.14 -1.50 -10.52
N TYR A 222 -3.53 -0.76 -9.49
CA TYR A 222 -3.57 0.70 -9.52
C TYR A 222 -3.12 1.32 -8.21
N ILE A 223 -2.64 2.57 -8.31
CA ILE A 223 -2.40 3.49 -7.21
C ILE A 223 -3.19 4.77 -7.51
N TRP A 224 -4.11 5.13 -6.63
CA TRP A 224 -4.98 6.30 -6.75
C TRP A 224 -4.73 7.27 -5.61
N SER A 225 -4.88 8.56 -5.86
CA SER A 225 -4.73 9.61 -4.85
C SER A 225 -5.93 10.53 -4.77
N ARG A 226 -6.30 10.97 -3.56
CA ARG A 226 -7.39 11.92 -3.29
C ARG A 226 -7.05 12.83 -2.11
N PRO A 227 -7.34 14.16 -2.17
CA PRO A 227 -7.80 14.86 -3.35
C PRO A 227 -6.71 14.96 -4.43
N ALA A 228 -7.11 14.97 -5.69
CA ALA A 228 -6.19 15.03 -6.83
C ALA A 228 -5.21 16.24 -6.76
N SER A 229 -5.70 17.37 -6.25
CA SER A 229 -4.91 18.62 -6.14
C SER A 229 -3.73 18.57 -5.17
N LYS A 230 -3.68 17.53 -4.30
CA LYS A 230 -2.62 17.35 -3.31
C LYS A 230 -1.57 16.33 -3.73
N ALA A 231 -1.68 15.72 -4.90
CA ALA A 231 -0.69 14.80 -5.43
C ALA A 231 -0.15 15.29 -6.76
N GLU A 232 1.14 15.09 -6.98
CA GLU A 232 1.82 15.36 -8.25
C GLU A 232 2.70 14.16 -8.58
N LEU A 233 2.31 13.44 -9.64
CA LEU A 233 3.04 12.28 -10.10
C LEU A 233 4.41 12.69 -10.65
N LEU A 234 5.48 12.06 -10.17
CA LEU A 234 6.84 12.22 -10.66
C LEU A 234 7.22 11.08 -11.61
N SER A 235 6.93 9.84 -11.22
CA SER A 235 7.19 8.67 -12.05
C SER A 235 6.25 7.52 -11.68
N THR A 236 6.03 6.63 -12.63
CA THR A 236 5.35 5.34 -12.41
C THR A 236 5.98 4.27 -13.28
N SER A 237 5.91 3.02 -12.85
CA SER A 237 6.41 1.87 -13.61
C SER A 237 5.73 0.57 -13.21
N VAL A 238 5.63 -0.34 -14.15
CA VAL A 238 5.31 -1.75 -13.93
C VAL A 238 6.63 -2.54 -13.94
N CYS A 239 6.94 -3.25 -12.86
CA CYS A 239 8.23 -3.96 -12.69
C CYS A 239 8.19 -5.31 -13.43
N THR A 240 8.30 -5.29 -14.76
CA THR A 240 8.09 -6.46 -15.64
C THR A 240 9.19 -7.52 -15.56
N GLU A 241 10.34 -7.21 -14.97
CA GLU A 241 11.45 -8.15 -14.72
C GLU A 241 11.15 -9.12 -13.57
N VAL A 242 10.20 -8.78 -12.67
CA VAL A 242 9.85 -9.58 -11.49
C VAL A 242 8.74 -10.57 -11.83
N LYS A 243 9.00 -11.86 -11.59
CA LYS A 243 8.05 -12.94 -11.86
C LYS A 243 7.79 -13.82 -10.64
N PHE A 244 7.69 -13.19 -9.47
CA PHE A 244 7.40 -13.86 -8.21
C PHE A 244 5.89 -14.07 -7.97
N SER A 245 5.06 -13.53 -8.85
CA SER A 245 3.61 -13.65 -8.87
C SER A 245 3.12 -13.73 -10.33
N ASP A 246 1.84 -13.96 -10.54
CA ASP A 246 1.19 -13.77 -11.85
C ASP A 246 0.81 -12.29 -12.11
N HIS A 247 0.95 -11.42 -11.09
CA HIS A 247 0.92 -9.98 -11.25
C HIS A 247 2.31 -9.38 -11.20
N PHE A 248 2.55 -8.31 -11.96
CA PHE A 248 3.72 -7.46 -11.79
C PHE A 248 3.48 -6.43 -10.69
N PRO A 249 4.50 -6.10 -9.87
CA PRO A 249 4.42 -4.96 -8.98
C PRO A 249 4.26 -3.65 -9.76
N VAL A 250 3.44 -2.74 -9.24
CA VAL A 250 3.31 -1.37 -9.75
C VAL A 250 3.88 -0.41 -8.73
N VAL A 251 4.74 0.50 -9.17
CA VAL A 251 5.41 1.48 -8.32
C VAL A 251 5.13 2.87 -8.85
N SER A 252 4.73 3.79 -7.96
CA SER A 252 4.57 5.21 -8.30
C SER A 252 5.30 6.07 -7.28
N GLU A 253 5.99 7.08 -7.78
CA GLU A 253 6.62 8.13 -6.98
C GLU A 253 5.90 9.44 -7.22
N PHE A 254 5.48 10.12 -6.17
CA PHE A 254 4.70 11.35 -6.25
C PHE A 254 4.91 12.24 -5.04
N VAL A 255 4.68 13.53 -5.23
CA VAL A 255 4.71 14.54 -4.17
C VAL A 255 3.35 14.60 -3.49
N VAL A 256 3.34 14.65 -2.14
CA VAL A 256 2.18 14.95 -1.29
C VAL A 256 2.29 16.40 -0.82
N LYS A 257 1.30 17.24 -1.19
CA LYS A 257 1.28 18.70 -0.91
C LYS A 257 0.48 19.06 0.34
#